data_71d0b66dfe7d67a40c685b1a4649d284
#
_entry.id   71d0b66dfe7d67a40c685b1a4649d284
#
_cell.length_a   1.000
_cell.length_b   1.000
_cell.length_c   1.000
_cell.angle_alpha   90.00
_cell.angle_beta   90.00
_cell.angle_gamma   90.00
#
_symmetry.space_group_name_H-M   'P 1'
#
loop_
_entity.id
_entity.type
_entity.pdbx_description
1 polymer ?
#
loop_
_entity_poly.entity_id
_entity_poly.type
_entity_poly.pdbx_seq_one_letter_code
_entity_poly.pdbx_strand_id
1 'polypeptide(L)'
;MIAEFNHFDINERIIDFFQNIFIVKKKLTDKRIIHYFEWGNKNIHFYDVISHKQSKYLVDFQNNIPKFCRTVVSDHGRLYCIAGRMQENVCCNWMLEYVEEHRMLEHRADLNDARSDFTAIYESEKDRIYVIGGNDAKNFYKASEYYDVGADEWIRMAELNVARDSAACCVFNGKFIYVFSGRIKFSPKEITDVCECYDIERDVWDIIDVKNKANWIPCDLAMAYQIDPSSILIFGGFDKQNRTNATFVFNTNNKSINR
;
A
#
# COMPACT_ATOMS: atom_id res chain seq x y z
N MET A 1 -16.08 26.95 -12.55
CA MET A 1 -16.26 27.09 -11.09
C MET A 1 -15.45 26.00 -10.45
N ILE A 2 -14.20 26.31 -10.11
CA ILE A 2 -13.29 25.39 -9.42
C ILE A 2 -13.70 25.50 -7.96
N ALA A 3 -14.24 24.41 -7.39
CA ALA A 3 -14.53 24.37 -5.97
C ALA A 3 -13.23 24.53 -5.19
N GLU A 4 -13.15 25.51 -4.31
CA GLU A 4 -12.06 25.66 -3.36
C GLU A 4 -12.07 24.46 -2.42
N PHE A 5 -11.17 23.52 -2.67
CA PHE A 5 -10.91 22.41 -1.77
C PHE A 5 -10.03 22.93 -0.62
N ASN A 6 -10.43 22.67 0.62
CA ASN A 6 -9.63 22.97 1.80
C ASN A 6 -8.24 22.32 1.66
N HIS A 7 -7.21 23.10 1.84
CA HIS A 7 -5.80 22.72 1.60
C HIS A 7 -5.33 21.48 2.38
N PHE A 8 -5.98 21.15 3.47
CA PHE A 8 -5.68 19.98 4.32
C PHE A 8 -6.24 18.69 3.75
N ASP A 9 -7.43 18.74 3.17
CA ASP A 9 -8.15 17.57 2.64
C ASP A 9 -7.56 17.06 1.30
N ILE A 10 -7.07 17.99 0.46
CA ILE A 10 -6.38 17.66 -0.80
C ILE A 10 -5.10 16.88 -0.55
N ASN A 11 -4.42 17.17 0.52
CA ASN A 11 -3.09 16.64 0.81
C ASN A 11 -3.12 15.21 1.32
N GLU A 12 -4.08 14.86 2.18
CA GLU A 12 -4.29 13.47 2.58
C GLU A 12 -4.81 12.64 1.39
N ARG A 13 -5.70 13.20 0.59
CA ARG A 13 -6.25 12.54 -0.60
C ARG A 13 -5.22 12.33 -1.72
N ILE A 14 -4.26 13.23 -1.90
CA ILE A 14 -3.19 13.05 -2.90
C ILE A 14 -2.22 11.94 -2.46
N ILE A 15 -1.91 11.84 -1.17
CA ILE A 15 -1.04 10.78 -0.65
C ILE A 15 -1.72 9.44 -0.77
N ASP A 16 -2.99 9.37 -0.40
CA ASP A 16 -3.83 8.20 -0.60
C ASP A 16 -3.96 7.82 -2.07
N PHE A 17 -4.18 8.83 -2.90
CA PHE A 17 -4.21 8.71 -4.35
C PHE A 17 -2.91 8.07 -4.87
N PHE A 18 -1.73 8.55 -4.48
CA PHE A 18 -0.47 7.96 -4.92
C PHE A 18 -0.16 6.60 -4.30
N GLN A 19 -0.62 6.31 -3.08
CA GLN A 19 -0.46 4.99 -2.47
C GLN A 19 -1.40 3.93 -3.05
N ASN A 20 -2.53 4.35 -3.61
CA ASN A 20 -3.53 3.48 -4.23
C ASN A 20 -3.46 3.47 -5.77
N ILE A 21 -2.63 4.33 -6.39
CA ILE A 21 -2.35 4.28 -7.82
C ILE A 21 -1.29 3.22 -8.09
N PHE A 22 -1.61 1.96 -7.97
CA PHE A 22 -0.86 0.97 -8.72
C PHE A 22 -1.51 0.77 -10.07
N ILE A 23 -0.77 1.21 -11.06
CA ILE A 23 -1.02 1.02 -12.48
C ILE A 23 -1.31 -0.45 -12.72
N VAL A 24 -2.53 -0.76 -13.09
CA VAL A 24 -2.86 -2.03 -13.71
C VAL A 24 -2.00 -2.16 -14.96
N LYS A 25 -0.84 -2.80 -14.82
CA LYS A 25 -0.04 -3.23 -15.96
C LYS A 25 -0.69 -4.48 -16.52
N LYS A 26 -1.22 -4.35 -17.70
CA LYS A 26 -1.57 -5.36 -18.70
C LYS A 26 -3.05 -5.74 -18.85
N LYS A 27 -3.51 -5.56 -20.09
CA LYS A 27 -4.58 -6.29 -20.79
C LYS A 27 -6.01 -6.13 -20.28
N LEU A 28 -6.38 -4.99 -19.75
CA LEU A 28 -7.78 -4.59 -19.81
C LEU A 28 -7.88 -3.45 -20.80
N THR A 29 -8.56 -3.72 -21.93
CA THR A 29 -9.07 -2.75 -22.91
C THR A 29 -8.64 -1.31 -22.66
N ASP A 30 -8.02 -0.63 -23.58
CA ASP A 30 -7.58 0.78 -23.74
C ASP A 30 -7.96 1.84 -22.69
N LYS A 31 -8.56 1.47 -21.57
CA LYS A 31 -8.97 2.36 -20.49
C LYS A 31 -8.06 2.21 -19.28
N ARG A 32 -7.23 3.23 -19.03
CA ARG A 32 -6.43 3.35 -17.82
C ARG A 32 -7.29 3.99 -16.73
N ILE A 33 -8.05 3.18 -16.00
CA ILE A 33 -8.95 3.66 -14.95
C ILE A 33 -8.24 3.47 -13.60
N ILE A 34 -8.18 4.54 -12.82
CA ILE A 34 -7.73 4.52 -11.43
C ILE A 34 -8.98 4.38 -10.56
N HIS A 35 -8.94 3.42 -9.65
CA HIS A 35 -10.00 3.18 -8.69
C HIS A 35 -9.52 3.56 -7.29
N TYR A 36 -10.37 4.21 -6.50
CA TYR A 36 -10.09 4.44 -5.09
C TYR A 36 -11.38 4.53 -4.27
N PHE A 37 -11.29 4.11 -3.01
CA PHE A 37 -12.37 4.21 -2.05
C PHE A 37 -12.29 5.52 -1.28
N GLU A 38 -13.45 6.17 -1.07
CA GLU A 38 -13.54 7.38 -0.25
C GLU A 38 -13.69 6.98 1.22
N TRP A 39 -12.68 7.24 2.02
CA TRP A 39 -12.64 6.89 3.44
C TRP A 39 -13.77 7.51 4.25
N GLY A 40 -14.32 6.74 5.19
CA GLY A 40 -15.41 7.17 6.06
C GLY A 40 -16.73 7.41 5.34
N ASN A 41 -16.84 6.93 4.10
CA ASN A 41 -17.98 7.12 3.21
C ASN A 41 -18.33 5.78 2.55
N LYS A 42 -19.32 5.78 1.66
CA LYS A 42 -19.73 4.62 0.85
C LYS A 42 -19.48 4.84 -0.64
N ASN A 43 -18.49 5.66 -0.97
CA ASN A 43 -18.23 5.99 -2.36
C ASN A 43 -16.98 5.29 -2.88
N ILE A 44 -17.08 4.84 -4.13
CA ILE A 44 -15.98 4.43 -4.95
C ILE A 44 -15.80 5.43 -6.09
N HIS A 45 -14.59 5.79 -6.38
CA HIS A 45 -14.25 6.71 -7.44
C HIS A 45 -13.49 5.99 -8.54
N PHE A 46 -13.78 6.40 -9.78
CA PHE A 46 -13.13 5.91 -10.98
C PHE A 46 -12.62 7.14 -11.76
N TYR A 47 -11.35 7.13 -12.07
CA TYR A 47 -10.73 8.19 -12.86
C TYR A 47 -10.14 7.61 -14.13
N ASP A 48 -10.65 8.03 -15.27
CA ASP A 48 -10.11 7.68 -16.58
C ASP A 48 -8.96 8.63 -16.92
N VAL A 49 -7.74 8.10 -16.94
CA VAL A 49 -6.50 8.87 -17.15
C VAL A 49 -6.41 9.45 -18.57
N ILE A 50 -7.08 8.83 -19.55
CA ILE A 50 -7.04 9.27 -20.94
C ILE A 50 -8.04 10.38 -21.19
N SER A 51 -9.29 10.17 -20.78
CA SER A 51 -10.35 11.17 -20.99
C SER A 51 -10.41 12.23 -19.89
N HIS A 52 -9.62 12.09 -18.83
CA HIS A 52 -9.64 12.93 -17.62
C HIS A 52 -11.04 13.02 -16.97
N LYS A 53 -11.87 12.01 -17.16
CA LYS A 53 -13.21 11.96 -16.58
C LYS A 53 -13.19 11.22 -15.25
N GLN A 54 -13.85 11.80 -14.28
CA GLN A 54 -14.11 11.16 -12.99
C GLN A 54 -15.56 10.74 -12.91
N SER A 55 -15.81 9.54 -12.40
CA SER A 55 -17.12 9.04 -12.01
C SER A 55 -17.07 8.58 -10.55
N LYS A 56 -18.25 8.62 -9.91
CA LYS A 56 -18.40 8.24 -8.51
C LYS A 56 -19.67 7.42 -8.38
N TYR A 57 -19.57 6.32 -7.67
CA TYR A 57 -20.70 5.44 -7.40
C TYR A 57 -20.85 5.23 -5.89
N LEU A 58 -22.09 5.21 -5.44
CA LEU A 58 -22.43 4.76 -4.09
C LEU A 58 -22.40 3.23 -4.09
N VAL A 59 -21.69 2.67 -3.13
CA VAL A 59 -21.58 1.22 -2.97
C VAL A 59 -22.62 0.75 -1.96
N ASP A 60 -23.30 -0.34 -2.28
CA ASP A 60 -24.18 -1.00 -1.31
C ASP A 60 -23.33 -1.76 -0.30
N PHE A 61 -23.23 -1.18 0.88
CA PHE A 61 -22.51 -1.74 2.02
C PHE A 61 -23.10 -1.18 3.31
N GLN A 62 -23.23 -2.01 4.35
CA GLN A 62 -23.87 -1.59 5.61
C GLN A 62 -23.07 -0.50 6.33
N ASN A 63 -21.74 -0.62 6.32
CA ASN A 63 -20.86 0.29 7.03
C ASN A 63 -20.21 1.31 6.06
N ASN A 64 -19.57 2.33 6.62
CA ASN A 64 -18.68 3.17 5.85
C ASN A 64 -17.36 2.45 5.56
N ILE A 65 -16.73 2.82 4.45
CA ILE A 65 -15.39 2.34 4.11
C ILE A 65 -14.40 2.78 5.19
N PRO A 66 -13.60 1.85 5.74
CA PRO A 66 -12.67 2.17 6.81
C PRO A 66 -11.67 3.25 6.39
N LYS A 67 -11.31 4.16 7.31
CA LYS A 67 -10.20 5.09 7.09
C LYS A 67 -8.88 4.33 7.08
N PHE A 68 -7.91 4.81 6.30
CA PHE A 68 -6.58 4.19 6.19
C PHE A 68 -6.60 2.72 5.75
N CYS A 69 -7.70 2.29 5.09
CA CYS A 69 -7.71 1.02 4.37
C CYS A 69 -6.74 1.07 3.19
N ARG A 70 -6.36 -0.09 2.68
CA ARG A 70 -5.60 -0.17 1.42
C ARG A 70 -6.49 -0.67 0.31
N THR A 71 -6.36 -0.02 -0.84
CA THR A 71 -7.00 -0.44 -2.08
C THR A 71 -5.98 -1.24 -2.89
N VAL A 72 -6.35 -2.42 -3.32
CA VAL A 72 -5.54 -3.27 -4.18
C VAL A 72 -6.36 -3.69 -5.39
N VAL A 73 -5.75 -3.64 -6.56
CA VAL A 73 -6.37 -4.11 -7.80
C VAL A 73 -5.54 -5.28 -8.34
N SER A 74 -6.19 -6.41 -8.57
CA SER A 74 -5.53 -7.56 -9.21
C SER A 74 -5.40 -7.39 -10.72
N ASP A 75 -4.56 -8.20 -11.36
CA ASP A 75 -4.42 -8.23 -12.83
C ASP A 75 -5.71 -8.65 -13.53
N HIS A 76 -6.62 -9.29 -12.82
CA HIS A 76 -7.95 -9.66 -13.31
C HIS A 76 -8.99 -8.54 -13.14
N GLY A 77 -8.57 -7.38 -12.64
CA GLY A 77 -9.45 -6.22 -12.43
C GLY A 77 -10.30 -6.29 -11.17
N ARG A 78 -10.08 -7.27 -10.29
CA ARG A 78 -10.75 -7.32 -8.99
C ARG A 78 -10.21 -6.21 -8.09
N LEU A 79 -11.11 -5.50 -7.45
CA LEU A 79 -10.80 -4.35 -6.60
C LEU A 79 -11.11 -4.69 -5.15
N TYR A 80 -10.09 -4.60 -4.32
CA TYR A 80 -10.16 -4.93 -2.90
C TYR A 80 -9.97 -3.71 -2.02
N CYS A 81 -10.79 -3.62 -0.96
CA CYS A 81 -10.62 -2.70 0.16
C CYS A 81 -10.22 -3.53 1.38
N ILE A 82 -9.05 -3.28 1.92
CA ILE A 82 -8.44 -4.13 2.93
C ILE A 82 -8.29 -3.36 4.24
N ALA A 83 -8.85 -3.90 5.32
CA ALA A 83 -8.71 -3.47 6.72
C ALA A 83 -8.85 -1.95 6.90
N GLY A 84 -8.19 -1.38 7.89
CA GLY A 84 -8.23 0.06 8.16
C GLY A 84 -8.88 0.38 9.49
N ARG A 85 -9.30 1.64 9.67
CA ARG A 85 -9.78 2.17 10.94
C ARG A 85 -11.26 2.57 10.85
N MET A 86 -12.09 1.96 11.67
CA MET A 86 -13.53 2.22 11.71
C MET A 86 -13.86 3.47 12.52
N GLN A 87 -13.21 3.60 13.68
CA GLN A 87 -13.35 4.70 14.62
C GLN A 87 -11.97 5.08 15.14
N GLU A 88 -11.91 6.15 15.93
CA GLU A 88 -10.69 6.51 16.61
C GLU A 88 -10.18 5.33 17.43
N ASN A 89 -8.95 4.89 17.16
CA ASN A 89 -8.27 3.77 17.82
C ASN A 89 -8.92 2.36 17.68
N VAL A 90 -9.85 2.18 16.74
CA VAL A 90 -10.45 0.87 16.46
C VAL A 90 -10.17 0.47 15.01
N CYS A 91 -9.24 -0.47 14.83
CA CYS A 91 -8.97 -1.06 13.53
C CYS A 91 -9.92 -2.24 13.27
N CYS A 92 -10.22 -2.47 12.00
CA CYS A 92 -10.88 -3.69 11.52
C CYS A 92 -9.88 -4.57 10.76
N ASN A 93 -10.28 -5.81 10.53
CA ASN A 93 -9.53 -6.80 9.76
C ASN A 93 -10.27 -7.22 8.48
N TRP A 94 -11.29 -6.49 8.09
CA TRP A 94 -12.13 -6.84 6.94
C TRP A 94 -11.36 -6.83 5.65
N MET A 95 -11.66 -7.79 4.78
CA MET A 95 -11.34 -7.71 3.37
C MET A 95 -12.63 -7.68 2.57
N LEU A 96 -12.77 -6.68 1.71
CA LEU A 96 -13.96 -6.44 0.91
C LEU A 96 -13.55 -6.43 -0.56
N GLU A 97 -14.26 -7.18 -1.39
CA GLU A 97 -14.14 -7.14 -2.84
C GLU A 97 -15.29 -6.33 -3.44
N TYR A 98 -14.98 -5.41 -4.34
CA TYR A 98 -16.00 -4.67 -5.07
C TYR A 98 -16.51 -5.50 -6.26
N VAL A 99 -17.80 -5.78 -6.22
CA VAL A 99 -18.53 -6.47 -7.30
C VAL A 99 -19.24 -5.42 -8.16
N GLU A 100 -18.67 -5.14 -9.33
CA GLU A 100 -19.13 -4.06 -10.21
C GLU A 100 -20.56 -4.28 -10.71
N GLU A 101 -20.94 -5.53 -11.02
CA GLU A 101 -22.26 -5.91 -11.53
C GLU A 101 -23.40 -5.48 -10.58
N HIS A 102 -23.16 -5.60 -9.27
CA HIS A 102 -24.15 -5.27 -8.24
C HIS A 102 -23.84 -3.95 -7.52
N ARG A 103 -22.69 -3.33 -7.81
CA ARG A 103 -22.17 -2.13 -7.11
C ARG A 103 -22.13 -2.31 -5.60
N MET A 104 -21.71 -3.48 -5.14
CA MET A 104 -21.67 -3.83 -3.73
C MET A 104 -20.26 -4.25 -3.30
N LEU A 105 -20.02 -4.17 -1.99
CA LEU A 105 -18.84 -4.73 -1.36
C LEU A 105 -19.18 -6.06 -0.72
N GLU A 106 -18.55 -7.12 -1.17
CA GLU A 106 -18.66 -8.45 -0.59
C GLU A 106 -17.50 -8.73 0.36
N HIS A 107 -17.80 -9.34 1.49
CA HIS A 107 -16.78 -9.83 2.38
C HIS A 107 -16.03 -11.03 1.76
N ARG A 108 -14.71 -10.99 1.92
CA ARG A 108 -13.80 -12.11 1.72
C ARG A 108 -13.25 -12.53 3.08
N ALA A 109 -12.36 -13.51 3.11
CA ALA A 109 -11.73 -13.91 4.37
C ALA A 109 -11.06 -12.72 5.06
N ASP A 110 -11.27 -12.56 6.35
CA ASP A 110 -10.72 -11.48 7.14
C ASP A 110 -9.23 -11.70 7.43
N LEU A 111 -8.45 -10.61 7.51
CA LEU A 111 -7.06 -10.65 7.98
C LEU A 111 -6.96 -11.27 9.37
N ASN A 112 -5.83 -11.91 9.65
CA ASN A 112 -5.57 -12.47 10.98
C ASN A 112 -5.50 -11.39 12.07
N ASP A 113 -5.02 -10.19 11.75
CA ASP A 113 -4.87 -9.10 12.71
C ASP A 113 -5.50 -7.80 12.17
N ALA A 114 -6.36 -7.17 12.99
CA ALA A 114 -6.94 -5.87 12.68
C ALA A 114 -5.84 -4.79 12.67
N ARG A 115 -5.75 -4.03 11.59
CA ARG A 115 -4.68 -3.03 11.42
C ARG A 115 -5.04 -1.90 10.45
N SER A 116 -4.31 -0.81 10.56
CA SER A 116 -4.31 0.31 9.62
C SER A 116 -2.88 0.70 9.22
N ASP A 117 -2.76 1.59 8.23
CA ASP A 117 -1.47 2.14 7.79
C ASP A 117 -0.42 1.09 7.37
N PHE A 118 -0.84 -0.14 7.13
CA PHE A 118 0.03 -1.19 6.60
C PHE A 118 0.36 -0.93 5.13
N THR A 119 1.31 -1.68 4.61
CA THR A 119 1.57 -1.71 3.17
C THR A 119 0.90 -2.92 2.56
N ALA A 120 0.18 -2.72 1.45
CA ALA A 120 -0.42 -3.81 0.68
C ALA A 120 0.10 -3.80 -0.75
N ILE A 121 0.42 -4.96 -1.30
CA ILE A 121 0.94 -5.11 -2.65
C ILE A 121 0.43 -6.41 -3.28
N TYR A 122 0.02 -6.32 -4.56
CA TYR A 122 -0.39 -7.48 -5.34
C TYR A 122 0.80 -8.07 -6.11
N GLU A 123 0.89 -9.38 -6.09
CA GLU A 123 1.86 -10.16 -6.84
C GLU A 123 1.11 -11.04 -7.83
N SER A 124 1.40 -10.86 -9.13
CA SER A 124 0.59 -11.39 -10.23
C SER A 124 0.87 -12.85 -10.60
N GLU A 125 2.08 -13.36 -10.35
CA GLU A 125 2.45 -14.73 -10.75
C GLU A 125 1.75 -15.79 -9.89
N LYS A 126 1.57 -15.49 -8.61
CA LYS A 126 0.92 -16.38 -7.64
C LYS A 126 -0.51 -15.95 -7.29
N ASP A 127 -1.00 -14.85 -7.87
CA ASP A 127 -2.31 -14.22 -7.58
C ASP A 127 -2.50 -13.98 -6.07
N ARG A 128 -1.55 -13.26 -5.45
CA ARG A 128 -1.50 -13.02 -4.01
C ARG A 128 -1.48 -11.54 -3.67
N ILE A 129 -2.11 -11.19 -2.54
CA ILE A 129 -2.03 -9.86 -1.95
C ILE A 129 -1.23 -9.97 -0.65
N TYR A 130 -0.10 -9.29 -0.57
CA TYR A 130 0.73 -9.24 0.64
C TYR A 130 0.37 -8.02 1.47
N VAL A 131 0.20 -8.22 2.77
CA VAL A 131 -0.01 -7.17 3.78
C VAL A 131 1.15 -7.21 4.76
N ILE A 132 1.83 -6.08 4.93
CA ILE A 132 3.11 -6.00 5.62
C ILE A 132 3.06 -4.89 6.67
N GLY A 133 3.36 -5.23 7.91
CA GLY A 133 3.40 -4.29 9.02
C GLY A 133 2.06 -3.63 9.32
N GLY A 134 2.08 -2.34 9.63
CA GLY A 134 0.90 -1.58 10.04
C GLY A 134 0.86 -1.32 11.55
N ASN A 135 -0.27 -0.85 12.03
CA ASN A 135 -0.49 -0.56 13.44
C ASN A 135 -1.97 -0.76 13.86
N ASP A 136 -2.19 -0.93 15.17
CA ASP A 136 -3.52 -0.98 15.80
C ASP A 136 -3.89 0.33 16.52
N ALA A 137 -3.23 1.44 16.18
CA ALA A 137 -3.26 2.73 16.85
C ALA A 137 -2.48 2.81 18.18
N LYS A 138 -1.95 1.70 18.69
CA LYS A 138 -1.12 1.64 19.91
C LYS A 138 0.25 1.04 19.61
N ASN A 139 0.28 -0.04 18.85
CA ASN A 139 1.48 -0.84 18.57
C ASN A 139 1.76 -0.88 17.07
N PHE A 140 3.03 -0.84 16.71
CA PHE A 140 3.50 -1.15 15.36
C PHE A 140 3.69 -2.65 15.22
N TYR A 141 3.36 -3.17 14.03
CA TYR A 141 3.41 -4.60 13.76
C TYR A 141 4.65 -5.00 12.98
N LYS A 142 5.21 -6.15 13.36
CA LYS A 142 6.12 -6.94 12.52
C LYS A 142 5.35 -7.91 11.63
N ALA A 143 4.13 -8.24 12.01
CA ALA A 143 3.31 -9.25 11.37
C ALA A 143 3.13 -8.95 9.88
N SER A 144 3.33 -9.98 9.08
CA SER A 144 3.10 -9.99 7.64
C SER A 144 2.23 -11.20 7.30
N GLU A 145 1.37 -11.05 6.31
CA GLU A 145 0.48 -12.10 5.84
C GLU A 145 0.17 -11.89 4.36
N TYR A 146 -0.18 -12.96 3.67
CA TYR A 146 -0.68 -12.85 2.31
C TYR A 146 -2.06 -13.48 2.16
N TYR A 147 -2.84 -12.92 1.28
CA TYR A 147 -4.11 -13.44 0.85
C TYR A 147 -3.92 -14.24 -0.44
N ASP A 148 -4.33 -15.50 -0.40
CA ASP A 148 -4.41 -16.34 -1.60
C ASP A 148 -5.78 -16.13 -2.24
N VAL A 149 -5.79 -15.49 -3.42
CA VAL A 149 -7.04 -15.11 -4.10
C VAL A 149 -7.85 -16.33 -4.53
N GLY A 150 -7.15 -17.41 -4.88
CA GLY A 150 -7.82 -18.64 -5.32
C GLY A 150 -8.43 -19.46 -4.20
N ALA A 151 -7.82 -19.42 -3.01
CA ALA A 151 -8.26 -20.16 -1.83
C ALA A 151 -9.22 -19.37 -0.93
N ASP A 152 -9.30 -18.03 -1.10
CA ASP A 152 -10.00 -17.09 -0.20
C ASP A 152 -9.54 -17.24 1.26
N GLU A 153 -8.22 -17.22 1.48
CA GLU A 153 -7.64 -17.35 2.82
C GLU A 153 -6.41 -16.47 3.04
N TRP A 154 -6.20 -16.05 4.30
CA TRP A 154 -5.01 -15.33 4.75
C TRP A 154 -4.02 -16.27 5.42
N ILE A 155 -2.78 -16.23 4.96
CA ILE A 155 -1.69 -17.08 5.43
C ILE A 155 -0.62 -16.19 6.07
N ARG A 156 -0.25 -16.51 7.31
CA ARG A 156 0.82 -15.81 8.01
C ARG A 156 2.16 -16.10 7.35
N MET A 157 2.98 -15.07 7.30
CA MET A 157 4.36 -15.10 6.80
C MET A 157 5.34 -14.91 7.97
N ALA A 158 6.62 -15.09 7.71
CA ALA A 158 7.67 -14.64 8.61
C ALA A 158 7.48 -13.15 8.97
N GLU A 159 7.86 -12.79 10.19
CA GLU A 159 7.73 -11.42 10.68
C GLU A 159 8.90 -10.54 10.20
N LEU A 160 8.62 -9.25 9.98
CA LEU A 160 9.65 -8.22 9.79
C LEU A 160 10.66 -8.22 10.96
N ASN A 161 11.89 -7.85 10.69
CA ASN A 161 12.87 -7.61 11.75
C ASN A 161 12.53 -6.34 12.55
N VAL A 162 11.97 -5.30 11.90
CA VAL A 162 11.60 -4.04 12.52
C VAL A 162 10.11 -3.77 12.34
N ALA A 163 9.38 -3.66 13.45
CA ALA A 163 7.97 -3.27 13.44
C ALA A 163 7.80 -1.87 12.85
N ARG A 164 6.90 -1.73 11.88
CA ARG A 164 6.72 -0.45 11.16
C ARG A 164 5.36 -0.35 10.49
N ASP A 165 4.95 0.88 10.21
CA ASP A 165 3.84 1.18 9.34
C ASP A 165 4.25 2.10 8.18
N SER A 166 3.36 2.31 7.23
CA SER A 166 3.49 3.27 6.14
C SER A 166 4.81 3.17 5.36
N ALA A 167 5.38 1.97 5.27
CA ALA A 167 6.61 1.71 4.53
C ALA A 167 6.38 1.73 3.01
N ALA A 168 7.40 2.10 2.25
CA ALA A 168 7.42 1.87 0.81
C ALA A 168 7.73 0.38 0.53
N CYS A 169 7.01 -0.22 -0.42
CA CYS A 169 7.14 -1.63 -0.72
C CYS A 169 7.02 -1.91 -2.21
N CYS A 170 7.75 -2.92 -2.69
CA CYS A 170 7.62 -3.36 -4.07
C CYS A 170 7.93 -4.87 -4.20
N VAL A 171 7.13 -5.59 -5.00
CA VAL A 171 7.51 -6.93 -5.48
C VAL A 171 8.60 -6.76 -6.54
N PHE A 172 9.62 -7.58 -6.45
CA PHE A 172 10.78 -7.53 -7.32
C PHE A 172 11.01 -8.88 -7.99
N ASN A 173 10.93 -8.90 -9.32
CA ASN A 173 11.07 -10.08 -10.17
C ASN A 173 10.19 -11.28 -9.76
N GLY A 174 9.01 -11.05 -9.16
CA GLY A 174 8.10 -12.09 -8.68
C GLY A 174 8.66 -12.98 -7.55
N LYS A 175 9.85 -12.69 -7.03
CA LYS A 175 10.58 -13.54 -6.06
C LYS A 175 10.83 -12.88 -4.72
N PHE A 176 10.97 -11.57 -4.71
CA PHE A 176 11.33 -10.81 -3.53
C PHE A 176 10.34 -9.69 -3.26
N ILE A 177 10.18 -9.34 -2.00
CA ILE A 177 9.48 -8.12 -1.60
C ILE A 177 10.48 -7.24 -0.85
N TYR A 178 10.73 -6.04 -1.39
CA TYR A 178 11.56 -5.05 -0.73
C TYR A 178 10.70 -4.06 0.04
N VAL A 179 11.12 -3.79 1.28
CA VAL A 179 10.48 -2.81 2.17
C VAL A 179 11.49 -1.77 2.58
N PHE A 180 11.15 -0.51 2.37
CA PHE A 180 12.03 0.62 2.62
C PHE A 180 11.40 1.53 3.67
N SER A 181 12.19 1.92 4.70
CA SER A 181 11.79 2.94 5.65
C SER A 181 10.48 2.62 6.40
N GLY A 182 9.67 3.64 6.66
CA GLY A 182 8.41 3.54 7.40
C GLY A 182 8.52 4.07 8.82
N ARG A 183 7.36 4.35 9.41
CA ARG A 183 7.27 4.90 10.78
C ARG A 183 7.36 3.79 11.81
N ILE A 184 8.09 4.04 12.89
CA ILE A 184 8.29 3.10 14.02
C ILE A 184 7.85 3.66 15.37
N LYS A 185 7.44 4.92 15.41
CA LYS A 185 6.96 5.59 16.63
C LYS A 185 6.01 6.73 16.30
N PHE A 186 4.95 6.85 17.08
CA PHE A 186 3.94 7.88 16.86
C PHE A 186 4.36 9.28 17.37
N SER A 187 4.89 9.35 18.59
CA SER A 187 5.23 10.64 19.22
C SER A 187 6.45 10.50 20.17
N PRO A 188 7.54 11.26 19.95
CA PRO A 188 7.79 11.99 18.72
C PRO A 188 7.87 11.04 17.51
N LYS A 189 7.49 11.51 16.33
CA LYS A 189 7.53 10.69 15.11
C LYS A 189 8.94 10.21 14.80
N GLU A 190 9.12 8.93 14.70
CA GLU A 190 10.38 8.32 14.27
C GLU A 190 10.18 7.47 13.02
N ILE A 191 11.08 7.60 12.07
CA ILE A 191 11.11 6.88 10.81
C ILE A 191 12.40 6.07 10.79
N THR A 192 12.30 4.77 10.47
CA THR A 192 13.46 3.90 10.35
C THR A 192 14.15 4.09 9.00
N ASP A 193 15.46 3.93 8.98
CA ASP A 193 16.27 3.82 7.77
C ASP A 193 16.59 2.37 7.39
N VAL A 194 16.02 1.42 8.10
CA VAL A 194 16.19 0.00 7.84
C VAL A 194 15.39 -0.43 6.62
N CYS A 195 16.09 -1.09 5.68
CA CYS A 195 15.47 -1.77 4.55
C CYS A 195 15.48 -3.27 4.80
N GLU A 196 14.43 -3.94 4.38
CA GLU A 196 14.31 -5.40 4.48
C GLU A 196 13.90 -6.00 3.14
N CYS A 197 14.34 -7.23 2.92
CA CYS A 197 14.01 -8.03 1.74
C CYS A 197 13.39 -9.34 2.19
N TYR A 198 12.21 -9.65 1.70
CA TYR A 198 11.55 -10.92 1.88
C TYR A 198 11.80 -11.84 0.70
N ASP A 199 12.28 -13.03 0.97
CA ASP A 199 12.36 -14.11 -0.01
C ASP A 199 11.05 -14.91 0.03
N ILE A 200 10.28 -14.83 -1.05
CA ILE A 200 8.93 -15.43 -1.12
C ILE A 200 8.97 -16.97 -1.07
N GLU A 201 10.07 -17.59 -1.53
CA GLU A 201 10.19 -19.05 -1.53
C GLU A 201 10.66 -19.57 -0.18
N ARG A 202 11.55 -18.83 0.49
CA ARG A 202 12.16 -19.25 1.76
C ARG A 202 11.36 -18.84 2.99
N ASP A 203 10.38 -17.96 2.83
CA ASP A 203 9.62 -17.32 3.92
C ASP A 203 10.54 -16.68 4.98
N VAL A 204 11.46 -15.82 4.56
CA VAL A 204 12.44 -15.16 5.44
C VAL A 204 12.59 -13.69 5.09
N TRP A 205 12.64 -12.83 6.12
CA TRP A 205 13.02 -11.42 6.02
C TRP A 205 14.48 -11.22 6.39
N ASP A 206 15.25 -10.67 5.47
CA ASP A 206 16.63 -10.26 5.68
C ASP A 206 16.76 -8.74 5.74
N ILE A 207 17.52 -8.22 6.73
CA ILE A 207 17.92 -6.81 6.75
C ILE A 207 18.94 -6.57 5.65
N ILE A 208 18.72 -5.51 4.87
CA ILE A 208 19.64 -5.13 3.79
C ILE A 208 20.66 -4.13 4.34
N ASP A 209 21.93 -4.46 4.19
CA ASP A 209 23.03 -3.50 4.40
C ASP A 209 23.11 -2.55 3.19
N VAL A 210 22.42 -1.42 3.29
CA VAL A 210 22.35 -0.43 2.21
C VAL A 210 23.62 0.40 2.17
N LYS A 211 24.29 0.40 1.03
CA LYS A 211 25.44 1.26 0.73
C LYS A 211 24.98 2.67 0.34
N ASN A 212 25.83 3.66 0.59
CA ASN A 212 25.57 5.09 0.30
C ASN A 212 24.37 5.65 1.08
N LYS A 213 24.07 5.12 2.27
CA LYS A 213 22.98 5.55 3.13
C LYS A 213 22.95 7.07 3.43
N ALA A 214 24.11 7.73 3.40
CA ALA A 214 24.22 9.16 3.63
C ALA A 214 23.40 10.02 2.62
N ASN A 215 23.12 9.46 1.46
CA ASN A 215 22.35 10.13 0.41
C ASN A 215 20.84 9.90 0.54
N TRP A 216 20.43 9.00 1.42
CA TRP A 216 19.03 8.62 1.57
C TRP A 216 18.32 9.38 2.68
N ILE A 217 17.12 9.84 2.37
CA ILE A 217 16.21 10.46 3.33
C ILE A 217 15.09 9.44 3.60
N PRO A 218 15.08 8.78 4.77
CA PRO A 218 14.00 7.87 5.14
C PRO A 218 12.67 8.60 5.25
N CYS A 219 11.63 8.02 4.67
CA CYS A 219 10.29 8.59 4.63
C CYS A 219 9.25 7.54 5.03
N ASP A 220 8.16 7.97 5.65
CA ASP A 220 6.92 7.21 5.64
C ASP A 220 6.05 7.63 4.45
N LEU A 221 5.08 6.80 4.09
CA LEU A 221 4.16 7.07 2.98
C LEU A 221 4.87 7.28 1.62
N ALA A 222 6.11 6.85 1.47
CA ALA A 222 6.80 6.82 0.19
C ALA A 222 6.29 5.65 -0.66
N MET A 223 6.54 5.72 -1.96
CA MET A 223 6.22 4.66 -2.91
C MET A 223 7.50 4.00 -3.42
N ALA A 224 7.42 2.71 -3.73
CA ALA A 224 8.49 1.98 -4.38
C ALA A 224 7.97 1.25 -5.61
N TYR A 225 8.76 1.22 -6.68
CA TYR A 225 8.40 0.59 -7.94
C TYR A 225 9.62 0.01 -8.64
N GLN A 226 9.52 -1.24 -9.10
CA GLN A 226 10.56 -1.85 -9.92
C GLN A 226 10.58 -1.19 -11.31
N ILE A 227 11.70 -0.56 -11.67
CA ILE A 227 11.87 0.12 -12.96
C ILE A 227 12.62 -0.72 -14.00
N ASP A 228 13.49 -1.62 -13.55
CA ASP A 228 14.25 -2.54 -14.39
C ASP A 228 14.62 -3.82 -13.59
N PRO A 229 15.27 -4.84 -14.19
CA PRO A 229 15.62 -6.09 -13.51
C PRO A 229 16.59 -5.97 -12.31
N SER A 230 17.16 -4.79 -12.07
CA SER A 230 18.13 -4.55 -11.00
C SER A 230 17.84 -3.32 -10.15
N SER A 231 16.78 -2.55 -10.46
CA SER A 231 16.57 -1.25 -9.84
C SER A 231 15.15 -1.02 -9.37
N ILE A 232 15.05 -0.42 -8.20
CA ILE A 232 13.78 0.00 -7.58
C ILE A 232 13.82 1.53 -7.41
N LEU A 233 12.82 2.21 -7.95
CA LEU A 233 12.56 3.62 -7.76
C LEU A 233 11.79 3.82 -6.45
N ILE A 234 12.27 4.71 -5.59
CA ILE A 234 11.60 5.11 -4.34
C ILE A 234 11.36 6.61 -4.43
N PHE A 235 10.16 7.08 -4.16
CA PHE A 235 9.84 8.49 -4.32
C PHE A 235 8.73 8.98 -3.40
N GLY A 236 8.75 10.28 -3.11
CA GLY A 236 7.73 10.96 -2.33
C GLY A 236 7.76 10.62 -0.85
N GLY A 237 6.61 10.80 -0.21
CA GLY A 237 6.42 10.55 1.22
C GLY A 237 6.65 11.75 2.11
N PHE A 238 6.79 11.47 3.41
CA PHE A 238 7.12 12.45 4.43
C PHE A 238 8.40 12.05 5.14
N ASP A 239 9.34 12.98 5.21
CA ASP A 239 10.43 12.89 6.16
C ASP A 239 9.93 13.22 7.58
N LYS A 240 10.84 13.43 8.52
CA LYS A 240 10.45 13.73 9.90
C LYS A 240 9.60 14.99 10.04
N GLN A 241 9.70 15.94 9.12
CA GLN A 241 9.15 17.30 9.26
C GLN A 241 8.21 17.69 8.10
N ASN A 242 8.53 17.28 6.87
CA ASN A 242 7.87 17.80 5.68
C ASN A 242 7.59 16.71 4.64
N ARG A 243 6.73 17.05 3.69
CA ARG A 243 6.62 16.30 2.45
C ARG A 243 7.91 16.43 1.66
N THR A 244 8.30 15.36 1.02
CA THR A 244 9.46 15.36 0.16
C THR A 244 9.08 15.01 -1.28
N ASN A 245 9.75 15.64 -2.23
CA ASN A 245 9.75 15.24 -3.63
C ASN A 245 11.04 14.47 -3.98
N ALA A 246 11.78 14.04 -2.98
CA ALA A 246 12.99 13.28 -3.19
C ALA A 246 12.70 11.96 -3.92
N THR A 247 13.59 11.64 -4.83
CA THR A 247 13.52 10.44 -5.64
C THR A 247 14.85 9.71 -5.51
N PHE A 248 14.77 8.40 -5.25
CA PHE A 248 15.95 7.55 -5.07
C PHE A 248 15.84 6.31 -5.95
N VAL A 249 16.97 5.83 -6.39
CA VAL A 249 17.08 4.54 -7.08
C VAL A 249 17.91 3.60 -6.19
N PHE A 250 17.29 2.50 -5.79
CA PHE A 250 17.95 1.42 -5.11
C PHE A 250 18.38 0.34 -6.12
N ASN A 251 19.67 0.05 -6.17
CA ASN A 251 20.21 -1.03 -7.00
C ASN A 251 20.32 -2.32 -6.18
N THR A 252 19.62 -3.35 -6.59
CA THR A 252 19.51 -4.62 -5.87
C THR A 252 20.77 -5.46 -5.92
N ASN A 253 21.61 -5.34 -6.98
CA ASN A 253 22.83 -6.11 -7.14
C ASN A 253 23.94 -5.68 -6.17
N ASN A 254 24.18 -4.39 -6.06
CA ASN A 254 25.22 -3.84 -5.19
C ASN A 254 24.67 -3.27 -3.87
N LYS A 255 23.34 -3.28 -3.68
CA LYS A 255 22.65 -2.78 -2.49
C LYS A 255 22.92 -1.29 -2.22
N SER A 256 23.10 -0.48 -3.26
CA SER A 256 23.34 0.96 -3.12
C SER A 256 22.09 1.77 -3.40
N ILE A 257 21.96 2.91 -2.72
CA ILE A 257 20.91 3.88 -2.95
C ILE A 257 21.52 5.21 -3.45
N ASN A 258 20.95 5.76 -4.51
CA ASN A 258 21.37 7.00 -5.13
C ASN A 258 20.16 7.92 -5.34
N ARG A 259 20.40 9.23 -5.28
CA ARG A 259 19.39 10.26 -5.49
C ARG A 259 19.32 10.65 -6.95
#